data_4a0e18ef2dd741d60e78f745ba0f5251
#
_entry.id   4a0e18ef2dd741d60e78f745ba0f5251
#
_cell.length_a   1.000
_cell.length_b   1.000
_cell.length_c   1.000
_cell.angle_alpha   90.00
_cell.angle_beta   90.00
_cell.angle_gamma   90.00
#
_symmetry.space_group_name_H-M   'P 1'
#
loop_
_entity.id
_entity.type
_entity.pdbx_description
1 polymer ?
#
loop_
_entity_poly.entity_id
_entity_poly.type
_entity_poly.pdbx_seq_one_letter_code
_entity_poly.pdbx_strand_id
1 'polypeptide(L)'
;MREYQVFEDAKWIIETLECNGHQAYFVGGSVRDYLMEKEISDVDITTSALPDEVEQLFDKTLPIGKEHGTMIVMGENQQFEVTTFRKDGDYVDHRRPTSVQFVTDLYEDVARRDFTMNAIAMDKSYQLHDYFNGLNDIQSKIIKAVGTPIDRMEEDALRIMRGVRFQAQTGFALDHDTKDAMHQTAHSLNAIAIERIVVELKKMIQGKYIHDTKKTAHELEIFKCIPFFKEINQTNIFMPEHAHFNLWVAALCYLYELDLTSLNSLKISNQEKRDISSYHQLLISLSENNISKQDMIHLVYTYHRDKMKEIIHFISEHNAQLNITIHPTIMNDRVIDEIYDKLPIYDKSELQINGQILMATFNKKGGPWIKDILNKVEQAVINHKVYNTENDLIEWVRENVKI
;
A
#
# COMPACT_ATOMS: atom_id res chain seq x y z
N MET A 1 7.21 -18.61 -27.36
CA MET A 1 6.75 -18.20 -26.02
C MET A 1 7.91 -17.50 -25.33
N ARG A 2 7.70 -16.36 -24.69
CA ARG A 2 8.74 -15.77 -23.84
C ARG A 2 8.87 -16.65 -22.61
N GLU A 3 10.04 -17.27 -22.42
CA GLU A 3 10.37 -17.93 -21.17
C GLU A 3 10.70 -16.82 -20.16
N TYR A 4 9.85 -16.65 -19.16
CA TYR A 4 10.16 -15.72 -18.08
C TYR A 4 11.08 -16.43 -17.09
N GLN A 5 12.23 -15.86 -16.83
CA GLN A 5 13.24 -16.41 -15.93
C GLN A 5 12.67 -16.80 -14.56
N VAL A 6 11.71 -16.03 -14.05
CA VAL A 6 11.06 -16.32 -12.74
C VAL A 6 10.36 -17.68 -12.67
N PHE A 7 9.78 -18.16 -13.78
CA PHE A 7 9.21 -19.51 -13.83
C PHE A 7 10.28 -20.58 -13.96
N GLU A 8 11.33 -20.33 -14.76
CA GLU A 8 12.46 -21.26 -14.87
C GLU A 8 13.17 -21.42 -13.50
N ASP A 9 13.31 -20.33 -12.73
CA ASP A 9 13.89 -20.35 -11.39
C ASP A 9 13.05 -21.14 -10.40
N ALA A 10 11.72 -21.28 -10.64
CA ALA A 10 10.79 -22.02 -9.78
C ALA A 10 10.51 -23.46 -10.26
N LYS A 11 10.89 -23.80 -11.49
CA LYS A 11 10.52 -25.07 -12.17
C LYS A 11 11.00 -26.31 -11.44
N TRP A 12 12.18 -26.25 -10.81
CA TRP A 12 12.73 -27.34 -10.03
C TRP A 12 11.82 -27.80 -8.88
N ILE A 13 11.01 -26.89 -8.34
CA ILE A 13 10.04 -27.21 -7.29
C ILE A 13 8.93 -28.11 -7.85
N ILE A 14 8.37 -27.73 -9.00
CA ILE A 14 7.37 -28.55 -9.70
C ILE A 14 7.95 -29.93 -10.05
N GLU A 15 9.17 -29.97 -10.60
CA GLU A 15 9.86 -31.20 -10.97
C GLU A 15 10.08 -32.10 -9.76
N THR A 16 10.50 -31.55 -8.64
CA THR A 16 10.68 -32.32 -7.39
C THR A 16 9.37 -32.92 -6.90
N LEU A 17 8.29 -32.13 -6.89
CA LEU A 17 6.97 -32.61 -6.49
C LEU A 17 6.45 -33.71 -7.43
N GLU A 18 6.55 -33.52 -8.74
CA GLU A 18 6.12 -34.51 -9.74
C GLU A 18 6.93 -35.81 -9.67
N CYS A 19 8.25 -35.73 -9.47
CA CYS A 19 9.12 -36.90 -9.32
C CYS A 19 8.75 -37.75 -8.09
N ASN A 20 8.08 -37.14 -7.11
CA ASN A 20 7.58 -37.82 -5.90
C ASN A 20 6.09 -38.16 -5.98
N GLY A 21 5.49 -38.10 -7.19
CA GLY A 21 4.11 -38.55 -7.45
C GLY A 21 3.02 -37.54 -7.16
N HIS A 22 3.37 -36.26 -6.94
CA HIS A 22 2.42 -35.19 -6.72
C HIS A 22 2.17 -34.40 -8.01
N GLN A 23 1.00 -33.78 -8.09
CA GLN A 23 0.72 -32.77 -9.11
C GLN A 23 1.21 -31.41 -8.59
N ALA A 24 1.75 -30.57 -9.49
CA ALA A 24 2.14 -29.21 -9.14
C ALA A 24 2.02 -28.28 -10.35
N TYR A 25 1.60 -27.03 -10.10
CA TYR A 25 1.33 -26.04 -11.14
C TYR A 25 1.67 -24.63 -10.65
N PHE A 26 2.07 -23.78 -11.56
CA PHE A 26 2.05 -22.32 -11.36
C PHE A 26 0.60 -21.83 -11.38
N VAL A 27 0.26 -20.85 -10.55
CA VAL A 27 -1.13 -20.36 -10.42
C VAL A 27 -1.22 -18.87 -10.10
N GLY A 28 -2.43 -18.37 -10.11
CA GLY A 28 -2.77 -17.08 -9.53
C GLY A 28 -2.26 -15.87 -10.31
N GLY A 29 -1.72 -14.91 -9.57
CA GLY A 29 -1.26 -13.64 -10.13
C GLY A 29 -0.15 -13.78 -11.16
N SER A 30 0.79 -14.68 -10.93
CA SER A 30 1.92 -14.91 -11.83
C SER A 30 1.49 -15.41 -13.21
N VAL A 31 0.57 -16.37 -13.27
CA VAL A 31 0.03 -16.91 -14.53
C VAL A 31 -0.80 -15.85 -15.27
N ARG A 32 -1.65 -15.11 -14.56
CA ARG A 32 -2.39 -13.98 -15.13
C ARG A 32 -1.44 -12.95 -15.74
N ASP A 33 -0.42 -12.51 -15.01
CA ASP A 33 0.50 -11.47 -15.44
C ASP A 33 1.38 -11.95 -16.60
N TYR A 34 1.73 -13.24 -16.63
CA TYR A 34 2.34 -13.90 -17.77
C TYR A 34 1.47 -13.80 -19.04
N LEU A 35 0.18 -14.14 -18.92
CA LEU A 35 -0.77 -14.09 -20.03
C LEU A 35 -1.08 -12.65 -20.50
N MET A 36 -0.89 -11.68 -19.60
CA MET A 36 -1.02 -10.26 -19.90
C MET A 36 0.30 -9.60 -20.38
N GLU A 37 1.38 -10.35 -20.52
CA GLU A 37 2.72 -9.86 -20.87
C GLU A 37 3.24 -8.77 -19.93
N LYS A 38 2.85 -8.85 -18.63
CA LYS A 38 3.30 -7.94 -17.57
C LYS A 38 4.53 -8.50 -16.86
N GLU A 39 5.20 -7.62 -16.12
CA GLU A 39 6.25 -8.02 -15.18
C GLU A 39 5.69 -8.88 -14.07
N ILE A 40 6.38 -9.96 -13.70
CA ILE A 40 6.00 -10.92 -12.68
C ILE A 40 6.95 -10.73 -11.50
N SER A 41 6.39 -10.42 -10.33
CA SER A 41 7.18 -10.25 -9.10
C SER A 41 7.36 -11.56 -8.35
N ASP A 42 6.28 -12.30 -8.15
CA ASP A 42 6.24 -13.48 -7.31
C ASP A 42 5.58 -14.65 -8.07
N VAL A 43 6.07 -15.85 -7.86
CA VAL A 43 5.53 -17.07 -8.48
C VAL A 43 4.89 -17.91 -7.37
N ASP A 44 3.58 -18.12 -7.50
CA ASP A 44 2.81 -19.02 -6.63
C ASP A 44 2.73 -20.41 -7.25
N ILE A 45 2.97 -21.44 -6.46
CA ILE A 45 2.84 -22.85 -6.85
C ILE A 45 1.73 -23.49 -6.04
N THR A 46 0.90 -24.29 -6.69
CA THR A 46 -0.09 -25.13 -6.03
C THR A 46 0.19 -26.60 -6.30
N THR A 47 -0.05 -27.49 -5.32
CA THR A 47 0.31 -28.90 -5.40
C THR A 47 -0.69 -29.81 -4.70
N SER A 48 -0.75 -31.09 -5.13
CA SER A 48 -1.48 -32.12 -4.42
C SER A 48 -0.73 -32.64 -3.17
N ALA A 49 0.55 -32.30 -2.99
CA ALA A 49 1.33 -32.66 -1.82
C ALA A 49 0.79 -31.97 -0.56
N LEU A 50 0.69 -32.71 0.55
CA LEU A 50 0.35 -32.14 1.85
C LEU A 50 1.50 -31.29 2.40
N PRO A 51 1.24 -30.34 3.31
CA PRO A 51 2.30 -29.49 3.87
C PRO A 51 3.45 -30.28 4.50
N ASP A 52 3.17 -31.39 5.18
CA ASP A 52 4.20 -32.26 5.77
C ASP A 52 5.04 -32.97 4.70
N GLU A 53 4.45 -33.31 3.55
CA GLU A 53 5.17 -33.89 2.42
C GLU A 53 6.06 -32.83 1.75
N VAL A 54 5.58 -31.60 1.58
CA VAL A 54 6.40 -30.47 1.10
C VAL A 54 7.59 -30.24 2.02
N GLU A 55 7.37 -30.26 3.35
CA GLU A 55 8.45 -30.09 4.33
C GLU A 55 9.51 -31.20 4.25
N GLN A 56 9.11 -32.42 3.90
CA GLN A 56 10.02 -33.57 3.75
C GLN A 56 10.79 -33.56 2.43
N LEU A 57 10.22 -33.00 1.37
CA LEU A 57 10.81 -33.02 0.03
C LEU A 57 11.85 -31.93 -0.20
N PHE A 58 11.82 -30.85 0.61
CA PHE A 58 12.71 -29.70 0.42
C PHE A 58 13.53 -29.43 1.68
N ASP A 59 14.84 -29.24 1.53
CA ASP A 59 15.80 -29.06 2.61
C ASP A 59 15.52 -27.82 3.49
N LYS A 60 14.95 -26.76 2.89
CA LYS A 60 14.70 -25.49 3.56
C LYS A 60 13.29 -25.02 3.28
N THR A 61 12.44 -25.13 4.29
CA THR A 61 11.06 -24.68 4.25
C THR A 61 10.70 -23.83 5.47
N LEU A 62 9.69 -22.94 5.32
CA LEU A 62 9.14 -22.16 6.43
C LEU A 62 7.61 -22.32 6.44
N PRO A 63 7.01 -22.74 7.56
CA PRO A 63 5.56 -22.85 7.69
C PRO A 63 4.94 -21.47 7.97
N ILE A 64 4.43 -20.77 6.95
CA ILE A 64 3.77 -19.48 7.12
C ILE A 64 2.28 -19.62 7.41
N GLY A 65 1.66 -20.68 6.91
CA GLY A 65 0.23 -20.94 7.06
C GLY A 65 -0.04 -22.42 6.86
N LYS A 66 0.69 -23.28 7.56
CA LYS A 66 0.66 -24.74 7.42
C LYS A 66 -0.76 -25.30 7.61
N GLU A 67 -1.51 -24.74 8.56
CA GLU A 67 -2.91 -25.09 8.80
C GLU A 67 -3.85 -24.75 7.62
N HIS A 68 -3.41 -23.83 6.75
CA HIS A 68 -4.12 -23.44 5.53
C HIS A 68 -3.48 -24.02 4.26
N GLY A 69 -2.46 -24.85 4.42
CA GLY A 69 -1.79 -25.54 3.32
C GLY A 69 -0.60 -24.80 2.71
N THR A 70 -0.21 -23.63 3.25
CA THR A 70 0.84 -22.80 2.64
C THR A 70 2.20 -23.01 3.33
N MET A 71 3.21 -23.31 2.51
CA MET A 71 4.61 -23.42 2.89
C MET A 71 5.47 -22.50 2.02
N ILE A 72 6.54 -21.95 2.56
CA ILE A 72 7.59 -21.32 1.77
C ILE A 72 8.70 -22.34 1.52
N VAL A 73 9.08 -22.49 0.27
CA VAL A 73 10.25 -23.25 -0.15
C VAL A 73 11.37 -22.24 -0.51
N MET A 74 12.52 -22.42 0.13
CA MET A 74 13.68 -21.53 -0.08
C MET A 74 14.52 -22.03 -1.23
N GLY A 75 14.65 -21.22 -2.30
CA GLY A 75 15.63 -21.40 -3.34
C GLY A 75 16.98 -20.75 -2.97
N GLU A 76 17.93 -20.72 -3.92
CA GLU A 76 19.26 -20.14 -3.68
C GLU A 76 19.21 -18.64 -3.38
N ASN A 77 18.43 -17.86 -4.14
CA ASN A 77 18.36 -16.40 -4.02
C ASN A 77 16.96 -15.84 -3.78
N GLN A 78 15.95 -16.69 -3.75
CA GLN A 78 14.55 -16.29 -3.61
C GLN A 78 13.73 -17.37 -2.93
N GLN A 79 12.54 -16.98 -2.51
CA GLN A 79 11.58 -17.84 -1.83
C GLN A 79 10.32 -18.02 -2.68
N PHE A 80 9.69 -19.18 -2.58
CA PHE A 80 8.52 -19.54 -3.35
C PHE A 80 7.39 -19.98 -2.43
N GLU A 81 6.19 -19.47 -2.67
CA GLU A 81 5.00 -19.94 -1.97
C GLU A 81 4.45 -21.20 -2.64
N VAL A 82 4.37 -22.28 -1.86
CA VAL A 82 3.83 -23.57 -2.29
C VAL A 82 2.60 -23.89 -1.44
N THR A 83 1.44 -23.96 -2.08
CA THR A 83 0.16 -24.18 -1.40
C THR A 83 -0.45 -25.51 -1.80
N THR A 84 -0.83 -26.34 -0.84
CA THR A 84 -1.56 -27.58 -1.05
C THR A 84 -2.94 -27.29 -1.66
N PHE A 85 -3.36 -28.09 -2.66
CA PHE A 85 -4.72 -28.02 -3.19
C PHE A 85 -5.72 -28.13 -2.07
N ARG A 86 -6.69 -27.25 -2.08
CA ARG A 86 -7.67 -27.21 -1.01
C ARG A 86 -9.06 -26.82 -1.51
N LYS A 87 -10.03 -27.27 -0.80
CA LYS A 87 -11.39 -26.84 -0.87
C LYS A 87 -11.74 -26.12 0.42
N ASP A 88 -12.35 -24.98 0.30
CA ASP A 88 -12.82 -24.25 1.46
C ASP A 88 -14.13 -24.91 1.96
N GLY A 89 -14.22 -25.11 3.28
CA GLY A 89 -15.45 -25.56 3.94
C GLY A 89 -16.48 -24.44 4.02
N ASP A 90 -17.56 -24.66 4.75
CA ASP A 90 -18.60 -23.65 4.95
C ASP A 90 -18.02 -22.37 5.53
N TYR A 91 -18.43 -21.25 4.98
CA TYR A 91 -18.00 -19.95 5.46
C TYR A 91 -18.93 -19.45 6.59
N VAL A 92 -18.32 -18.98 7.67
CA VAL A 92 -19.03 -18.31 8.77
C VAL A 92 -18.64 -16.84 8.76
N ASP A 93 -19.65 -15.97 8.88
CA ASP A 93 -19.50 -14.51 8.93
C ASP A 93 -18.81 -13.88 7.70
N HIS A 94 -19.01 -14.44 6.49
CA HIS A 94 -18.47 -13.93 5.21
C HIS A 94 -16.97 -13.66 5.21
N ARG A 95 -16.19 -14.44 6.00
CA ARG A 95 -14.78 -14.10 6.24
C ARG A 95 -13.78 -15.23 5.99
N ARG A 96 -14.00 -16.37 6.61
CA ARG A 96 -13.08 -17.53 6.55
C ARG A 96 -13.87 -18.82 6.49
N PRO A 97 -13.39 -19.80 5.74
CA PRO A 97 -13.95 -21.13 5.86
C PRO A 97 -13.73 -21.67 7.28
N THR A 98 -14.71 -22.36 7.82
CA THR A 98 -14.63 -23.01 9.14
C THR A 98 -13.57 -24.09 9.20
N SER A 99 -13.27 -24.67 8.05
CA SER A 99 -12.24 -25.69 7.85
C SER A 99 -11.67 -25.60 6.45
N VAL A 100 -10.44 -26.04 6.30
CA VAL A 100 -9.79 -26.25 5.01
C VAL A 100 -9.68 -27.74 4.82
N GLN A 101 -10.20 -28.26 3.73
CA GLN A 101 -10.03 -29.65 3.35
C GLN A 101 -9.00 -29.71 2.22
N PHE A 102 -7.91 -30.44 2.45
CA PHE A 102 -6.95 -30.72 1.40
C PHE A 102 -7.54 -31.71 0.40
N VAL A 103 -7.33 -31.43 -0.88
CA VAL A 103 -7.84 -32.21 -2.00
C VAL A 103 -6.70 -32.58 -2.95
N THR A 104 -6.96 -33.51 -3.84
CA THR A 104 -5.96 -33.94 -4.85
C THR A 104 -6.29 -33.51 -6.27
N ASP A 105 -7.46 -32.90 -6.46
CA ASP A 105 -7.93 -32.43 -7.77
C ASP A 105 -7.68 -30.92 -7.94
N LEU A 106 -6.91 -30.57 -8.96
CA LEU A 106 -6.64 -29.20 -9.34
C LEU A 106 -7.92 -28.39 -9.58
N TYR A 107 -8.95 -29.02 -10.17
CA TYR A 107 -10.23 -28.36 -10.43
C TYR A 107 -10.84 -27.77 -9.15
N GLU A 108 -10.82 -28.52 -8.04
CA GLU A 108 -11.36 -28.07 -6.75
C GLU A 108 -10.57 -26.88 -6.19
N ASP A 109 -9.22 -26.87 -6.36
CA ASP A 109 -8.40 -25.74 -5.89
C ASP A 109 -8.64 -24.46 -6.69
N VAL A 110 -8.75 -24.54 -8.02
CA VAL A 110 -9.01 -23.35 -8.84
C VAL A 110 -10.46 -22.89 -8.77
N ALA A 111 -11.42 -23.80 -8.49
CA ALA A 111 -12.85 -23.49 -8.35
C ALA A 111 -13.17 -22.62 -7.14
N ARG A 112 -12.36 -22.63 -6.07
CA ARG A 112 -12.55 -21.76 -4.89
C ARG A 112 -12.00 -20.35 -5.06
N ARG A 113 -11.26 -20.07 -6.14
CA ARG A 113 -10.64 -18.77 -6.37
C ARG A 113 -11.67 -17.68 -6.65
N ASP A 114 -11.22 -16.44 -6.56
CA ASP A 114 -12.09 -15.25 -6.70
C ASP A 114 -12.59 -15.02 -8.12
N PHE A 115 -11.65 -14.86 -9.07
CA PHE A 115 -11.96 -14.49 -10.45
C PHE A 115 -11.31 -15.46 -11.43
N THR A 116 -11.97 -15.66 -12.58
CA THR A 116 -11.55 -16.58 -13.64
C THR A 116 -10.11 -16.32 -14.10
N MET A 117 -9.73 -15.06 -14.24
CA MET A 117 -8.37 -14.66 -14.63
C MET A 117 -7.28 -15.08 -13.62
N ASN A 118 -7.64 -15.41 -12.38
CA ASN A 118 -6.73 -15.90 -11.34
C ASN A 118 -6.91 -17.42 -11.09
N ALA A 119 -7.82 -18.07 -11.82
CA ALA A 119 -8.16 -19.48 -11.68
C ALA A 119 -7.56 -20.34 -12.82
N ILE A 120 -6.53 -19.83 -13.48
CA ILE A 120 -5.76 -20.54 -14.51
C ILE A 120 -4.53 -21.13 -13.84
N ALA A 121 -4.29 -22.42 -14.06
CA ALA A 121 -3.04 -23.08 -13.69
C ALA A 121 -2.16 -23.31 -14.93
N MET A 122 -0.84 -23.38 -14.74
CA MET A 122 0.12 -23.60 -15.80
C MET A 122 1.16 -24.61 -15.36
N ASP A 123 1.42 -25.64 -16.16
CA ASP A 123 2.42 -26.65 -15.86
C ASP A 123 3.86 -26.19 -16.21
N LYS A 124 4.86 -27.01 -15.87
CA LYS A 124 6.26 -26.72 -16.17
C LYS A 124 6.59 -26.61 -17.66
N SER A 125 5.71 -27.09 -18.55
CA SER A 125 5.84 -26.99 -19.99
C SER A 125 5.06 -25.80 -20.56
N TYR A 126 4.57 -24.93 -19.69
CA TYR A 126 3.74 -23.76 -20.02
C TYR A 126 2.38 -24.10 -20.64
N GLN A 127 1.90 -25.35 -20.48
CA GLN A 127 0.55 -25.72 -20.87
C GLN A 127 -0.45 -25.20 -19.85
N LEU A 128 -1.50 -24.55 -20.33
CA LEU A 128 -2.54 -23.96 -19.47
C LEU A 128 -3.62 -24.98 -19.14
N HIS A 129 -4.07 -24.94 -17.89
CA HIS A 129 -5.22 -25.67 -17.36
C HIS A 129 -6.27 -24.63 -16.94
N ASP A 130 -7.20 -24.36 -17.84
CA ASP A 130 -8.24 -23.31 -17.69
C ASP A 130 -9.62 -23.90 -17.70
N TYR A 131 -10.18 -24.17 -16.53
CA TYR A 131 -11.50 -24.79 -16.36
C TYR A 131 -12.65 -23.77 -16.40
N PHE A 132 -12.34 -22.48 -16.23
CA PHE A 132 -13.34 -21.41 -16.08
C PHE A 132 -13.28 -20.35 -17.19
N ASN A 133 -12.57 -20.67 -18.28
CA ASN A 133 -12.44 -19.79 -19.44
C ASN A 133 -11.77 -18.43 -19.13
N GLY A 134 -10.86 -18.43 -18.16
CA GLY A 134 -10.15 -17.25 -17.69
C GLY A 134 -9.25 -16.62 -18.75
N LEU A 135 -8.68 -17.42 -19.67
CA LEU A 135 -7.89 -16.92 -20.80
C LEU A 135 -8.73 -16.02 -21.72
N ASN A 136 -9.97 -16.43 -22.03
CA ASN A 136 -10.88 -15.63 -22.84
C ASN A 136 -11.30 -14.35 -22.11
N ASP A 137 -11.50 -14.41 -20.80
CA ASP A 137 -11.84 -13.23 -19.99
C ASP A 137 -10.66 -12.24 -19.94
N ILE A 138 -9.41 -12.73 -19.84
CA ILE A 138 -8.21 -11.89 -19.98
C ILE A 138 -8.15 -11.20 -21.34
N GLN A 139 -8.36 -11.96 -22.42
CA GLN A 139 -8.34 -11.43 -23.80
C GLN A 139 -9.45 -10.39 -24.03
N SER A 140 -10.63 -10.62 -23.43
CA SER A 140 -11.79 -9.73 -23.49
C SER A 140 -11.68 -8.57 -22.49
N LYS A 141 -10.65 -8.54 -21.64
CA LYS A 141 -10.44 -7.56 -20.57
C LYS A 141 -11.61 -7.49 -19.58
N ILE A 142 -12.05 -8.65 -19.12
CA ILE A 142 -13.18 -8.80 -18.20
C ILE A 142 -12.70 -9.41 -16.88
N ILE A 143 -13.21 -8.88 -15.77
CA ILE A 143 -13.10 -9.46 -14.42
C ILE A 143 -14.40 -10.17 -14.12
N LYS A 144 -14.36 -11.51 -14.09
CA LYS A 144 -15.51 -12.35 -13.87
C LYS A 144 -15.28 -13.27 -12.68
N ALA A 145 -16.28 -13.41 -11.82
CA ALA A 145 -16.20 -14.34 -10.68
C ALA A 145 -16.21 -15.79 -11.15
N VAL A 146 -15.49 -16.65 -10.42
CA VAL A 146 -15.53 -18.10 -10.66
C VAL A 146 -16.88 -18.67 -10.18
N GLY A 147 -17.56 -19.45 -11.00
CA GLY A 147 -18.84 -20.07 -10.64
C GLY A 147 -19.98 -19.06 -10.50
N THR A 148 -20.81 -19.18 -9.45
CA THR A 148 -21.92 -18.29 -9.18
C THR A 148 -21.44 -17.01 -8.50
N PRO A 149 -21.57 -15.80 -9.11
CA PRO A 149 -21.01 -14.58 -8.54
C PRO A 149 -21.50 -14.25 -7.13
N ILE A 150 -22.81 -14.44 -6.86
CA ILE A 150 -23.39 -14.11 -5.55
C ILE A 150 -22.80 -14.99 -4.45
N ASP A 151 -22.67 -16.30 -4.70
CA ASP A 151 -22.08 -17.25 -3.74
C ASP A 151 -20.62 -16.88 -3.43
N ARG A 152 -19.86 -16.50 -4.48
CA ARG A 152 -18.44 -16.08 -4.32
C ARG A 152 -18.29 -14.84 -3.45
N MET A 153 -19.17 -13.87 -3.56
CA MET A 153 -19.11 -12.65 -2.73
C MET A 153 -19.61 -12.90 -1.31
N GLU A 154 -20.58 -13.79 -1.13
CA GLU A 154 -21.08 -14.18 0.20
C GLU A 154 -20.06 -15.03 0.98
N GLU A 155 -19.25 -15.85 0.32
CA GLU A 155 -18.19 -16.63 0.96
C GLU A 155 -17.11 -15.72 1.59
N ASP A 156 -16.52 -14.81 0.82
CA ASP A 156 -15.55 -13.81 1.31
C ASP A 156 -15.84 -12.44 0.69
N ALA A 157 -16.50 -11.58 1.43
CA ALA A 157 -16.82 -10.23 0.98
C ALA A 157 -15.59 -9.39 0.62
N LEU A 158 -14.37 -9.77 1.06
CA LEU A 158 -13.15 -9.10 0.61
C LEU A 158 -12.96 -9.20 -0.91
N ARG A 159 -13.54 -10.21 -1.57
CA ARG A 159 -13.52 -10.34 -3.03
C ARG A 159 -14.10 -9.13 -3.74
N ILE A 160 -15.04 -8.40 -3.11
CA ILE A 160 -15.56 -7.13 -3.61
C ILE A 160 -14.42 -6.10 -3.72
N MET A 161 -13.67 -5.90 -2.65
CA MET A 161 -12.52 -4.98 -2.67
C MET A 161 -11.44 -5.44 -3.65
N ARG A 162 -11.22 -6.76 -3.76
CA ARG A 162 -10.28 -7.34 -4.72
C ARG A 162 -10.70 -7.08 -6.16
N GLY A 163 -11.98 -7.19 -6.50
CA GLY A 163 -12.52 -6.91 -7.83
C GLY A 163 -12.28 -5.45 -8.23
N VAL A 164 -12.59 -4.51 -7.34
CA VAL A 164 -12.34 -3.07 -7.55
C VAL A 164 -10.84 -2.79 -7.68
N ARG A 165 -10.00 -3.41 -6.84
CA ARG A 165 -8.54 -3.31 -6.95
C ARG A 165 -8.02 -3.84 -8.28
N PHE A 166 -8.49 -5.01 -8.73
CA PHE A 166 -8.08 -5.55 -10.01
C PHE A 166 -8.48 -4.66 -11.17
N GLN A 167 -9.66 -4.04 -11.13
CA GLN A 167 -10.04 -3.03 -12.10
C GLN A 167 -9.03 -1.88 -12.14
N ALA A 168 -8.66 -1.35 -10.98
CA ALA A 168 -7.66 -0.28 -10.87
C ALA A 168 -6.29 -0.68 -11.43
N GLN A 169 -5.88 -1.94 -11.26
CA GLN A 169 -4.57 -2.44 -11.70
C GLN A 169 -4.53 -2.87 -13.16
N THR A 170 -5.62 -3.42 -13.69
CA THR A 170 -5.65 -4.03 -15.04
C THR A 170 -6.35 -3.16 -16.08
N GLY A 171 -7.27 -2.29 -15.66
CA GLY A 171 -8.17 -1.56 -16.56
C GLY A 171 -9.28 -2.45 -17.16
N PHE A 172 -9.47 -3.65 -16.61
CA PHE A 172 -10.51 -4.56 -17.09
C PHE A 172 -11.88 -4.13 -16.56
N ALA A 173 -12.93 -4.37 -17.34
CA ALA A 173 -14.31 -4.15 -16.90
C ALA A 173 -14.78 -5.30 -16.01
N LEU A 174 -15.60 -4.98 -15.00
CA LEU A 174 -16.33 -6.02 -14.27
C LEU A 174 -17.42 -6.61 -15.18
N ASP A 175 -17.52 -7.94 -15.21
CA ASP A 175 -18.66 -8.64 -15.78
C ASP A 175 -19.97 -8.19 -15.11
N HIS A 176 -21.06 -8.13 -15.85
CA HIS A 176 -22.34 -7.60 -15.37
C HIS A 176 -22.83 -8.33 -14.12
N ASP A 177 -22.94 -9.67 -14.19
CA ASP A 177 -23.48 -10.47 -13.09
C ASP A 177 -22.54 -10.43 -11.87
N THR A 178 -21.21 -10.37 -12.10
CA THR A 178 -20.21 -10.17 -11.05
C THR A 178 -20.38 -8.82 -10.36
N LYS A 179 -20.56 -7.74 -11.12
CA LYS A 179 -20.77 -6.39 -10.58
C LYS A 179 -22.07 -6.30 -9.80
N ASP A 180 -23.15 -6.88 -10.31
CA ASP A 180 -24.43 -6.89 -9.62
C ASP A 180 -24.37 -7.67 -8.30
N ALA A 181 -23.69 -8.82 -8.28
CA ALA A 181 -23.44 -9.58 -7.06
C ALA A 181 -22.62 -8.76 -6.05
N MET A 182 -21.55 -8.09 -6.50
CA MET A 182 -20.75 -7.22 -5.64
C MET A 182 -21.58 -6.09 -5.02
N HIS A 183 -22.47 -5.46 -5.79
CA HIS A 183 -23.36 -4.41 -5.28
C HIS A 183 -24.35 -4.94 -4.24
N GLN A 184 -25.01 -6.07 -4.54
CA GLN A 184 -25.98 -6.69 -3.61
C GLN A 184 -25.35 -7.08 -2.27
N THR A 185 -24.10 -7.53 -2.29
CA THR A 185 -23.40 -8.04 -1.10
C THR A 185 -22.43 -7.04 -0.48
N ALA A 186 -22.30 -5.80 -0.99
CA ALA A 186 -21.36 -4.79 -0.51
C ALA A 186 -21.46 -4.54 1.00
N HIS A 187 -22.68 -4.64 1.57
CA HIS A 187 -22.90 -4.49 3.01
C HIS A 187 -22.12 -5.48 3.88
N SER A 188 -21.80 -6.67 3.34
CA SER A 188 -21.01 -7.69 4.03
C SER A 188 -19.58 -7.28 4.29
N LEU A 189 -19.06 -6.23 3.62
CA LEU A 189 -17.77 -5.61 3.93
C LEU A 189 -17.68 -5.12 5.38
N ASN A 190 -18.81 -4.79 6.03
CA ASN A 190 -18.83 -4.42 7.45
C ASN A 190 -18.36 -5.56 8.38
N ALA A 191 -18.43 -6.81 7.97
CA ALA A 191 -17.96 -7.96 8.74
C ALA A 191 -16.45 -8.23 8.54
N ILE A 192 -15.83 -7.63 7.51
CA ILE A 192 -14.42 -7.86 7.18
C ILE A 192 -13.50 -7.05 8.09
N ALA A 193 -12.41 -7.67 8.55
CA ALA A 193 -11.39 -6.95 9.31
C ALA A 193 -10.82 -5.79 8.49
N ILE A 194 -10.82 -4.59 9.08
CA ILE A 194 -10.43 -3.36 8.39
C ILE A 194 -8.99 -3.43 7.87
N GLU A 195 -8.11 -4.15 8.54
CA GLU A 195 -6.73 -4.36 8.14
C GLU A 195 -6.64 -5.04 6.76
N ARG A 196 -7.52 -6.03 6.47
CA ARG A 196 -7.59 -6.68 5.15
C ARG A 196 -8.09 -5.70 4.08
N ILE A 197 -9.11 -4.90 4.39
CA ILE A 197 -9.65 -3.88 3.50
C ILE A 197 -8.58 -2.84 3.17
N VAL A 198 -7.83 -2.37 4.16
CA VAL A 198 -6.75 -1.37 3.99
C VAL A 198 -5.65 -1.90 3.06
N VAL A 199 -5.31 -3.20 3.13
CA VAL A 199 -4.35 -3.80 2.19
C VAL A 199 -4.86 -3.69 0.74
N GLU A 200 -6.14 -3.96 0.49
CA GLU A 200 -6.72 -3.83 -0.84
C GLU A 200 -6.82 -2.35 -1.29
N LEU A 201 -7.19 -1.43 -0.39
CA LEU A 201 -7.21 0.01 -0.66
C LEU A 201 -5.82 0.56 -1.05
N LYS A 202 -4.77 0.13 -0.36
CA LYS A 202 -3.39 0.52 -0.67
C LYS A 202 -2.98 0.11 -2.09
N LYS A 203 -3.34 -1.11 -2.48
CA LYS A 203 -3.06 -1.62 -3.84
C LYS A 203 -3.98 -0.99 -4.90
N MET A 204 -5.21 -0.65 -4.53
CA MET A 204 -6.18 -0.03 -5.42
C MET A 204 -5.76 1.38 -5.81
N ILE A 205 -5.40 2.23 -4.84
CA ILE A 205 -5.06 3.63 -5.11
C ILE A 205 -3.79 3.80 -5.95
N GLN A 206 -2.90 2.81 -5.93
CA GLN A 206 -1.71 2.75 -6.78
C GLN A 206 -1.98 2.20 -8.18
N GLY A 207 -3.21 1.80 -8.46
CA GLY A 207 -3.59 1.24 -9.75
C GLY A 207 -3.56 2.28 -10.87
N LYS A 208 -2.99 1.93 -12.01
CA LYS A 208 -2.87 2.80 -13.19
C LYS A 208 -4.23 3.27 -13.73
N TYR A 209 -5.31 2.52 -13.47
CA TYR A 209 -6.66 2.80 -13.98
C TYR A 209 -7.61 3.24 -12.87
N ILE A 210 -7.09 3.95 -11.88
CA ILE A 210 -7.88 4.41 -10.72
C ILE A 210 -9.01 5.36 -11.15
N HIS A 211 -8.82 6.14 -12.20
CA HIS A 211 -9.82 7.05 -12.74
C HIS A 211 -11.12 6.30 -13.14
N ASP A 212 -10.99 5.22 -13.91
CA ASP A 212 -12.13 4.43 -14.35
C ASP A 212 -12.76 3.65 -13.20
N THR A 213 -11.94 3.25 -12.23
CA THR A 213 -12.35 2.49 -11.04
C THR A 213 -13.18 3.35 -10.08
N LYS A 214 -12.96 4.66 -10.03
CA LYS A 214 -13.69 5.58 -9.17
C LYS A 214 -15.20 5.45 -9.34
N LYS A 215 -15.68 5.41 -10.59
CA LYS A 215 -17.11 5.24 -10.89
C LYS A 215 -17.64 3.94 -10.30
N THR A 216 -16.93 2.84 -10.52
CA THR A 216 -17.33 1.52 -9.99
C THR A 216 -17.36 1.51 -8.47
N ALA A 217 -16.34 2.07 -7.81
CA ALA A 217 -16.29 2.13 -6.34
C ALA A 217 -17.48 2.89 -5.74
N HIS A 218 -17.95 3.95 -6.42
CA HIS A 218 -19.14 4.70 -6.01
C HIS A 218 -20.44 3.93 -6.29
N GLU A 219 -20.57 3.32 -7.47
CA GLU A 219 -21.76 2.55 -7.83
C GLU A 219 -21.95 1.34 -6.91
N LEU A 220 -20.86 0.71 -6.46
CA LEU A 220 -20.89 -0.38 -5.48
C LEU A 220 -21.07 0.08 -4.04
N GLU A 221 -21.05 1.38 -3.78
CA GLU A 221 -21.19 2.00 -2.46
C GLU A 221 -20.18 1.47 -1.39
N ILE A 222 -19.01 0.97 -1.82
CA ILE A 222 -18.03 0.32 -0.94
C ILE A 222 -17.58 1.24 0.22
N PHE A 223 -17.47 2.54 -0.02
CA PHE A 223 -17.03 3.49 0.99
C PHE A 223 -18.04 3.67 2.13
N LYS A 224 -19.33 3.41 1.89
CA LYS A 224 -20.34 3.41 2.95
C LYS A 224 -20.17 2.27 3.95
N CYS A 225 -19.39 1.24 3.59
CA CYS A 225 -19.14 0.07 4.43
C CYS A 225 -17.82 0.15 5.21
N ILE A 226 -16.96 1.13 4.94
CA ILE A 226 -15.64 1.25 5.55
C ILE A 226 -15.67 2.38 6.61
N PRO A 227 -15.34 2.10 7.89
CA PRO A 227 -15.55 3.04 9.00
C PRO A 227 -15.01 4.46 8.77
N PHE A 228 -13.76 4.59 8.33
CA PHE A 228 -13.13 5.88 8.04
C PHE A 228 -13.93 6.73 7.04
N PHE A 229 -14.39 6.10 5.96
CA PHE A 229 -15.09 6.82 4.89
C PHE A 229 -16.55 7.17 5.24
N LYS A 230 -17.13 6.51 6.26
CA LYS A 230 -18.47 6.86 6.77
C LYS A 230 -18.52 8.26 7.38
N GLU A 231 -17.40 8.79 7.82
CA GLU A 231 -17.29 10.15 8.34
C GLU A 231 -17.36 11.20 7.23
N ILE A 232 -17.16 10.78 5.97
CA ILE A 232 -17.23 11.66 4.78
C ILE A 232 -18.67 11.73 4.30
N ASN A 233 -19.33 12.84 4.58
CA ASN A 233 -20.72 13.07 4.16
C ASN A 233 -20.81 13.52 2.68
N GLN A 234 -20.21 12.75 1.77
CA GLN A 234 -20.24 13.02 0.33
C GLN A 234 -20.35 11.72 -0.46
N THR A 235 -21.12 11.77 -1.54
CA THR A 235 -21.32 10.61 -2.43
C THR A 235 -20.15 10.40 -3.40
N ASN A 236 -19.32 11.42 -3.62
CA ASN A 236 -18.22 11.38 -4.59
C ASN A 236 -16.88 11.62 -3.88
N ILE A 237 -16.34 10.58 -3.26
CA ILE A 237 -15.07 10.64 -2.54
C ILE A 237 -13.93 10.89 -3.53
N PHE A 238 -13.03 11.80 -3.16
CA PHE A 238 -11.83 12.10 -3.92
C PHE A 238 -10.91 10.86 -4.00
N MET A 239 -10.60 10.46 -5.23
CA MET A 239 -9.64 9.39 -5.54
C MET A 239 -8.65 9.93 -6.55
N PRO A 240 -7.45 10.31 -6.11
CA PRO A 240 -6.41 10.87 -6.98
C PRO A 240 -5.71 9.80 -7.82
N GLU A 241 -5.19 10.20 -8.96
CA GLU A 241 -4.19 9.44 -9.70
C GLU A 241 -2.80 9.68 -9.10
N HIS A 242 -1.88 8.75 -9.35
CA HIS A 242 -0.46 8.84 -8.97
C HIS A 242 -0.21 9.15 -7.47
N ALA A 243 -1.09 8.67 -6.59
CA ALA A 243 -0.92 8.84 -5.16
C ALA A 243 -0.74 7.51 -4.43
N HIS A 244 0.10 7.50 -3.42
CA HIS A 244 0.11 6.39 -2.48
C HIS A 244 -0.93 6.59 -1.37
N PHE A 245 -1.23 5.52 -0.62
CA PHE A 245 -2.30 5.49 0.37
C PHE A 245 -2.22 6.60 1.42
N ASN A 246 -1.04 6.86 1.99
CA ASN A 246 -0.90 7.85 3.06
C ASN A 246 -1.19 9.28 2.56
N LEU A 247 -0.73 9.61 1.35
CA LEU A 247 -1.01 10.90 0.72
C LEU A 247 -2.49 11.04 0.38
N TRP A 248 -3.12 9.99 -0.15
CA TRP A 248 -4.56 9.99 -0.41
C TRP A 248 -5.37 10.23 0.87
N VAL A 249 -5.10 9.46 1.95
CA VAL A 249 -5.81 9.63 3.23
C VAL A 249 -5.57 11.02 3.82
N ALA A 250 -4.37 11.57 3.72
CA ALA A 250 -4.08 12.95 4.15
C ALA A 250 -4.89 13.98 3.36
N ALA A 251 -5.00 13.79 2.04
CA ALA A 251 -5.84 14.65 1.19
C ALA A 251 -7.33 14.54 1.54
N LEU A 252 -7.82 13.34 1.90
CA LEU A 252 -9.19 13.16 2.39
C LEU A 252 -9.41 13.91 3.71
N CYS A 253 -8.48 13.78 4.66
CA CYS A 253 -8.56 14.53 5.93
C CYS A 253 -8.57 16.05 5.68
N TYR A 254 -7.77 16.54 4.75
CA TYR A 254 -7.72 17.95 4.38
C TYR A 254 -9.03 18.42 3.70
N LEU A 255 -9.49 17.69 2.69
CA LEU A 255 -10.66 18.09 1.88
C LEU A 255 -11.98 18.05 2.65
N TYR A 256 -12.10 17.10 3.55
CA TYR A 256 -13.34 16.84 4.29
C TYR A 256 -13.26 17.26 5.76
N GLU A 257 -12.21 17.99 6.13
CA GLU A 257 -11.97 18.51 7.48
C GLU A 257 -12.09 17.45 8.58
N LEU A 258 -11.58 16.23 8.29
CA LEU A 258 -11.66 15.11 9.22
C LEU A 258 -10.63 15.28 10.35
N ASP A 259 -11.07 14.99 11.58
CA ASP A 259 -10.15 14.90 12.70
C ASP A 259 -9.18 13.71 12.50
N LEU A 260 -7.89 13.91 12.77
CA LEU A 260 -6.87 12.87 12.62
C LEU A 260 -7.08 11.66 13.56
N THR A 261 -7.94 11.78 14.57
CA THR A 261 -8.35 10.63 15.40
C THR A 261 -9.16 9.60 14.61
N SER A 262 -9.81 10.00 13.50
CA SER A 262 -10.50 9.11 12.56
C SER A 262 -9.59 8.03 11.97
N LEU A 263 -8.27 8.31 11.87
CA LEU A 263 -7.25 7.35 11.43
C LEU A 263 -7.21 6.07 12.30
N ASN A 264 -7.72 6.14 13.53
CA ASN A 264 -7.78 4.97 14.41
C ASN A 264 -8.71 3.89 13.85
N SER A 265 -9.74 4.27 13.11
CA SER A 265 -10.68 3.36 12.48
C SER A 265 -10.06 2.52 11.34
N LEU A 266 -8.95 2.96 10.75
CA LEU A 266 -8.20 2.24 9.72
C LEU A 266 -7.26 1.18 10.28
N LYS A 267 -6.96 1.19 11.57
CA LYS A 267 -6.02 0.28 12.25
C LYS A 267 -4.66 0.16 11.55
N ILE A 268 -4.18 1.25 10.99
CA ILE A 268 -2.85 1.37 10.38
C ILE A 268 -1.77 1.56 11.44
N SER A 269 -0.53 1.36 11.08
CA SER A 269 0.61 1.52 11.98
C SER A 269 0.78 2.95 12.48
N ASN A 270 1.45 3.12 13.62
CA ASN A 270 1.77 4.46 14.15
C ASN A 270 2.69 5.25 13.21
N GLN A 271 3.53 4.57 12.43
CA GLN A 271 4.35 5.23 11.41
C GLN A 271 3.48 5.82 10.30
N GLU A 272 2.54 5.06 9.77
CA GLU A 272 1.60 5.54 8.74
C GLU A 272 0.74 6.70 9.24
N LYS A 273 0.27 6.65 10.49
CA LYS A 273 -0.47 7.78 11.10
C LYS A 273 0.39 9.04 11.15
N ARG A 274 1.67 8.92 11.52
CA ARG A 274 2.60 10.07 11.52
C ARG A 274 2.81 10.61 10.10
N ASP A 275 2.98 9.74 9.13
CA ASP A 275 3.17 10.12 7.73
C ASP A 275 1.94 10.84 7.17
N ILE A 276 0.74 10.31 7.43
CA ILE A 276 -0.53 10.95 7.05
C ILE A 276 -0.67 12.32 7.71
N SER A 277 -0.40 12.42 9.02
CA SER A 277 -0.46 13.69 9.75
C SER A 277 0.54 14.69 9.18
N SER A 278 1.72 14.25 8.78
CA SER A 278 2.77 15.06 8.18
C SER A 278 2.33 15.61 6.81
N TYR A 279 1.73 14.78 5.94
CA TYR A 279 1.17 15.23 4.66
C TYR A 279 -0.02 16.18 4.85
N HIS A 280 -0.90 15.88 5.82
CA HIS A 280 -2.05 16.72 6.13
C HIS A 280 -1.62 18.12 6.59
N GLN A 281 -0.65 18.23 7.49
CA GLN A 281 -0.09 19.51 7.93
C GLN A 281 0.56 20.28 6.77
N LEU A 282 1.26 19.56 5.90
CA LEU A 282 1.90 20.16 4.74
C LEU A 282 0.87 20.71 3.75
N LEU A 283 -0.23 19.99 3.50
CA LEU A 283 -1.36 20.50 2.69
C LEU A 283 -1.96 21.77 3.28
N ILE A 284 -2.18 21.83 4.60
CA ILE A 284 -2.66 23.01 5.29
C ILE A 284 -1.68 24.17 5.11
N SER A 285 -0.38 23.96 5.36
CA SER A 285 0.64 25.01 5.23
C SER A 285 0.73 25.55 3.81
N LEU A 286 0.56 24.68 2.80
CA LEU A 286 0.62 25.07 1.39
C LEU A 286 -0.69 25.69 0.88
N SER A 287 -1.79 25.56 1.60
CA SER A 287 -3.07 26.23 1.28
C SER A 287 -3.11 27.70 1.70
N GLU A 288 -2.16 28.15 2.51
CA GLU A 288 -2.05 29.55 2.93
C GLU A 288 -1.66 30.45 1.75
N ASN A 289 -2.38 31.56 1.56
CA ASN A 289 -2.25 32.39 0.36
C ASN A 289 -0.95 33.22 0.25
N ASN A 290 -0.08 33.24 1.30
CA ASN A 290 1.12 34.07 1.33
C ASN A 290 2.31 33.29 1.96
N ILE A 291 2.82 32.30 1.24
CA ILE A 291 4.02 31.58 1.68
C ILE A 291 5.24 32.47 1.42
N SER A 292 5.91 32.93 2.47
CA SER A 292 7.15 33.69 2.37
C SER A 292 8.32 32.80 1.98
N LYS A 293 9.42 33.41 1.50
CA LYS A 293 10.66 32.66 1.24
C LYS A 293 11.17 31.96 2.50
N GLN A 294 10.96 32.54 3.67
CA GLN A 294 11.36 31.95 4.95
C GLN A 294 10.51 30.73 5.29
N ASP A 295 9.19 30.78 5.05
CA ASP A 295 8.31 29.63 5.24
C ASP A 295 8.71 28.48 4.33
N MET A 296 9.09 28.76 3.08
CA MET A 296 9.59 27.74 2.16
C MET A 296 10.86 27.04 2.67
N ILE A 297 11.82 27.80 3.21
CA ILE A 297 13.03 27.22 3.81
C ILE A 297 12.64 26.28 4.95
N HIS A 298 11.71 26.69 5.81
CA HIS A 298 11.21 25.86 6.91
C HIS A 298 10.47 24.62 6.42
N LEU A 299 9.64 24.73 5.40
CA LEU A 299 8.94 23.58 4.81
C LEU A 299 9.94 22.58 4.22
N VAL A 300 10.92 23.06 3.42
CA VAL A 300 11.93 22.19 2.81
C VAL A 300 12.82 21.52 3.88
N TYR A 301 13.17 22.23 4.95
CA TYR A 301 13.91 21.65 6.07
C TYR A 301 13.08 20.58 6.80
N THR A 302 11.82 20.89 7.14
CA THR A 302 10.95 20.03 7.97
C THR A 302 10.53 18.76 7.24
N TYR A 303 10.21 18.88 5.94
CA TYR A 303 9.64 17.78 5.17
C TYR A 303 10.61 17.13 4.18
N HIS A 304 11.81 17.66 4.04
CA HIS A 304 12.85 17.26 3.09
C HIS A 304 12.41 17.36 1.64
N ARG A 305 13.41 17.43 0.74
CA ARG A 305 13.19 17.70 -0.68
C ARG A 305 12.25 16.72 -1.39
N ASP A 306 12.37 15.41 -1.09
CA ASP A 306 11.62 14.39 -1.82
C ASP A 306 10.13 14.48 -1.51
N LYS A 307 9.77 14.63 -0.24
CA LYS A 307 8.38 14.82 0.19
C LYS A 307 7.80 16.14 -0.29
N MET A 308 8.61 17.21 -0.32
CA MET A 308 8.20 18.50 -0.86
C MET A 308 7.91 18.42 -2.36
N LYS A 309 8.75 17.75 -3.14
CA LYS A 309 8.51 17.55 -4.57
C LYS A 309 7.26 16.70 -4.82
N GLU A 310 7.11 15.61 -4.11
CA GLU A 310 5.93 14.76 -4.21
C GLU A 310 4.63 15.53 -3.98
N ILE A 311 4.54 16.30 -2.89
CA ILE A 311 3.32 17.06 -2.57
C ILE A 311 3.04 18.17 -3.57
N ILE A 312 4.08 18.83 -4.12
CA ILE A 312 3.94 19.87 -5.13
C ILE A 312 3.40 19.31 -6.44
N HIS A 313 3.92 18.16 -6.86
CA HIS A 313 3.41 17.46 -8.04
C HIS A 313 1.95 17.05 -7.83
N PHE A 314 1.64 16.44 -6.68
CA PHE A 314 0.28 16.06 -6.32
C PHE A 314 -0.69 17.24 -6.32
N ILE A 315 -0.32 18.36 -5.72
CA ILE A 315 -1.16 19.58 -5.74
C ILE A 315 -1.30 20.12 -7.17
N SER A 316 -0.25 20.10 -7.97
CA SER A 316 -0.29 20.57 -9.36
C SER A 316 -1.26 19.76 -10.22
N GLU A 317 -1.30 18.45 -10.04
CA GLU A 317 -2.21 17.54 -10.76
C GLU A 317 -3.66 17.65 -10.28
N HIS A 318 -3.88 18.02 -9.00
CA HIS A 318 -5.20 18.02 -8.36
C HIS A 318 -5.62 19.39 -7.80
N ASN A 319 -5.07 20.47 -8.30
CA ASN A 319 -5.28 21.83 -7.77
C ASN A 319 -6.75 22.23 -7.70
N ALA A 320 -7.55 21.87 -8.70
CA ALA A 320 -8.97 22.19 -8.77
C ALA A 320 -9.78 21.49 -7.65
N GLN A 321 -9.42 20.25 -7.30
CA GLN A 321 -10.09 19.49 -6.25
C GLN A 321 -9.61 19.91 -4.86
N LEU A 322 -8.31 20.16 -4.71
CA LEU A 322 -7.70 20.56 -3.44
C LEU A 322 -7.93 22.04 -3.10
N ASN A 323 -8.31 22.85 -4.09
CA ASN A 323 -8.39 24.29 -3.97
C ASN A 323 -7.09 24.93 -3.43
N ILE A 324 -5.95 24.37 -3.82
CA ILE A 324 -4.61 24.88 -3.49
C ILE A 324 -3.94 25.33 -4.77
N THR A 325 -3.49 26.59 -4.81
CA THR A 325 -2.77 27.14 -5.95
C THR A 325 -1.35 27.47 -5.55
N ILE A 326 -0.39 26.77 -6.14
CA ILE A 326 1.03 27.05 -5.97
C ILE A 326 1.55 27.68 -7.25
N HIS A 327 2.15 28.88 -7.11
CA HIS A 327 2.72 29.54 -8.27
C HIS A 327 4.03 28.88 -8.67
N PRO A 328 4.18 28.35 -9.90
CA PRO A 328 5.36 27.58 -10.32
C PRO A 328 6.69 28.32 -10.21
N THR A 329 6.69 29.65 -10.22
CA THR A 329 7.92 30.45 -10.04
C THR A 329 8.36 30.54 -8.59
N ILE A 330 7.44 30.28 -7.64
CA ILE A 330 7.71 30.35 -6.21
C ILE A 330 8.15 28.97 -5.70
N MET A 331 7.53 27.92 -6.18
CA MET A 331 7.79 26.56 -5.73
C MET A 331 7.74 25.57 -6.90
N ASN A 332 8.87 24.95 -7.18
CA ASN A 332 9.07 23.89 -8.17
C ASN A 332 10.29 23.08 -7.74
N ASP A 333 10.55 21.95 -8.41
CA ASP A 333 11.64 21.04 -8.09
C ASP A 333 13.00 21.74 -7.98
N ARG A 334 13.29 22.64 -8.91
CA ARG A 334 14.55 23.38 -8.92
C ARG A 334 14.68 24.31 -7.70
N VAL A 335 13.61 25.03 -7.35
CA VAL A 335 13.61 25.92 -6.19
C VAL A 335 13.76 25.12 -4.89
N ILE A 336 13.10 23.97 -4.80
CA ILE A 336 13.22 23.05 -3.66
C ILE A 336 14.66 22.56 -3.54
N ASP A 337 15.29 22.11 -4.63
CA ASP A 337 16.69 21.68 -4.63
C ASP A 337 17.64 22.83 -4.22
N GLU A 338 17.47 24.02 -4.81
CA GLU A 338 18.28 25.18 -4.48
C GLU A 338 18.18 25.59 -3.00
N ILE A 339 17.00 25.44 -2.38
CA ILE A 339 16.80 25.69 -0.95
C ILE A 339 17.48 24.59 -0.14
N TYR A 340 17.21 23.32 -0.49
CA TYR A 340 17.75 22.16 0.25
C TYR A 340 19.27 22.14 0.26
N ASP A 341 19.90 22.37 -0.90
CA ASP A 341 21.37 22.39 -1.04
C ASP A 341 22.04 23.55 -0.26
N LYS A 342 21.29 24.60 0.09
CA LYS A 342 21.77 25.74 0.89
C LYS A 342 21.44 25.64 2.36
N LEU A 343 20.74 24.58 2.80
CA LEU A 343 20.47 24.41 4.23
C LEU A 343 21.77 24.21 5.01
N PRO A 344 21.96 24.92 6.12
CA PRO A 344 23.15 24.81 6.93
C PRO A 344 23.17 23.52 7.77
N ILE A 345 22.02 22.92 7.99
CA ILE A 345 21.79 21.61 8.65
C ILE A 345 20.59 20.93 7.98
N TYR A 346 20.57 19.61 7.96
CA TYR A 346 19.46 18.81 7.44
C TYR A 346 18.60 18.16 8.52
N ASP A 347 19.14 18.08 9.74
CA ASP A 347 18.47 17.54 10.92
C ASP A 347 18.93 18.26 12.17
N LYS A 348 18.06 18.32 13.18
CA LYS A 348 18.35 18.94 14.47
C LYS A 348 19.53 18.33 15.20
N SER A 349 19.82 17.05 14.98
CA SER A 349 20.98 16.34 15.57
C SER A 349 22.34 16.87 15.08
N GLU A 350 22.35 17.62 13.96
CA GLU A 350 23.56 18.24 13.41
C GLU A 350 23.97 19.55 14.12
N LEU A 351 23.12 20.07 15.02
CA LEU A 351 23.46 21.22 15.83
C LEU A 351 24.72 20.93 16.68
N GLN A 352 25.69 21.84 16.64
CA GLN A 352 26.95 21.71 17.39
C GLN A 352 26.81 21.99 18.90
N ILE A 353 25.58 22.19 19.38
CA ILE A 353 25.24 22.21 20.80
C ILE A 353 24.15 21.20 21.14
N ASN A 354 24.16 20.74 22.37
CA ASN A 354 23.16 19.82 22.91
C ASN A 354 22.82 20.20 24.37
N GLY A 355 21.91 19.43 24.97
CA GLY A 355 21.46 19.68 26.33
C GLY A 355 22.59 19.64 27.38
N GLN A 356 23.62 18.81 27.20
CA GLN A 356 24.75 18.72 28.13
C GLN A 356 25.61 19.97 28.09
N ILE A 357 25.93 20.44 26.88
CA ILE A 357 26.68 21.68 26.66
C ILE A 357 25.92 22.86 27.27
N LEU A 358 24.60 22.97 27.00
CA LEU A 358 23.79 24.04 27.57
C LEU A 358 23.76 24.02 29.12
N MET A 359 23.58 22.86 29.73
CA MET A 359 23.58 22.72 31.19
C MET A 359 24.94 23.12 31.80
N ALA A 360 26.05 22.72 31.19
CA ALA A 360 27.38 23.06 31.63
C ALA A 360 27.66 24.56 31.48
N THR A 361 27.33 25.14 30.32
CA THR A 361 27.60 26.54 30.00
C THR A 361 26.81 27.53 30.87
N PHE A 362 25.56 27.21 31.17
CA PHE A 362 24.65 28.08 31.94
C PHE A 362 24.51 27.67 33.40
N ASN A 363 25.26 26.63 33.85
CA ASN A 363 25.24 26.11 35.22
C ASN A 363 23.81 25.88 35.76
N LYS A 364 22.95 25.30 34.93
CA LYS A 364 21.52 25.10 35.22
C LYS A 364 21.12 23.64 35.03
N LYS A 365 20.34 23.10 35.98
CA LYS A 365 19.82 21.73 35.90
C LYS A 365 18.93 21.54 34.65
N GLY A 366 18.91 20.30 34.12
CA GLY A 366 18.07 19.94 33.00
C GLY A 366 16.57 20.24 33.24
N GLY A 367 15.88 20.63 32.17
CA GLY A 367 14.48 20.98 32.22
C GLY A 367 13.93 21.40 30.83
N PRO A 368 12.66 21.80 30.73
CA PRO A 368 12.01 22.18 29.47
C PRO A 368 12.73 23.29 28.71
N TRP A 369 13.45 24.19 29.42
CA TRP A 369 14.21 25.27 28.82
C TRP A 369 15.25 24.83 27.78
N ILE A 370 15.81 23.61 27.92
CA ILE A 370 16.76 23.05 26.96
C ILE A 370 16.09 22.88 25.59
N LYS A 371 14.91 22.28 25.58
CA LYS A 371 14.13 22.07 24.36
C LYS A 371 13.80 23.41 23.70
N ASP A 372 13.38 24.40 24.49
CA ASP A 372 13.03 25.73 23.99
C ASP A 372 14.22 26.45 23.37
N ILE A 373 15.39 26.35 24.00
CA ILE A 373 16.62 26.93 23.45
C ILE A 373 17.03 26.21 22.17
N LEU A 374 17.10 24.88 22.19
CA LEU A 374 17.49 24.12 21.00
C LEU A 374 16.56 24.39 19.81
N ASN A 375 15.26 24.55 20.05
CA ASN A 375 14.31 24.95 18.99
C ASN A 375 14.62 26.35 18.44
N LYS A 376 14.91 27.34 19.30
CA LYS A 376 15.25 28.70 18.86
C LYS A 376 16.56 28.74 18.10
N VAL A 377 17.55 27.99 18.55
CA VAL A 377 18.86 27.88 17.90
C VAL A 377 18.72 27.23 16.54
N GLU A 378 17.99 26.13 16.45
CA GLU A 378 17.67 25.45 15.19
C GLU A 378 17.09 26.43 14.18
N GLN A 379 16.07 27.20 14.59
CA GLN A 379 15.46 28.21 13.76
C GLN A 379 16.44 29.32 13.34
N ALA A 380 17.33 29.74 14.24
CA ALA A 380 18.35 30.75 13.92
C ALA A 380 19.38 30.24 12.92
N VAL A 381 19.82 28.99 13.05
CA VAL A 381 20.73 28.32 12.11
C VAL A 381 20.11 28.16 10.74
N ILE A 382 18.91 27.61 10.64
CA ILE A 382 18.19 27.40 9.37
C ILE A 382 18.00 28.75 8.63
N ASN A 383 17.76 29.83 9.37
CA ASN A 383 17.58 31.17 8.81
C ASN A 383 18.90 31.93 8.60
N HIS A 384 20.06 31.27 8.69
CA HIS A 384 21.38 31.88 8.53
C HIS A 384 21.64 33.07 9.46
N LYS A 385 20.99 33.14 10.65
CA LYS A 385 21.21 34.17 11.66
C LYS A 385 22.42 33.92 12.54
N VAL A 386 22.88 32.68 12.58
CA VAL A 386 24.05 32.24 13.34
C VAL A 386 24.73 31.06 12.63
N TYR A 387 26.04 30.96 12.71
CA TYR A 387 26.77 29.79 12.20
C TYR A 387 26.60 28.58 13.14
N ASN A 388 26.55 27.39 12.58
CA ASN A 388 26.44 26.15 13.36
C ASN A 388 27.79 25.73 13.94
N THR A 389 28.39 26.59 14.78
CA THR A 389 29.56 26.26 15.60
C THR A 389 29.19 26.40 17.07
N GLU A 390 29.83 25.61 17.95
CA GLU A 390 29.52 25.63 19.40
C GLU A 390 29.64 27.06 19.98
N ASN A 391 30.71 27.76 19.65
CA ASN A 391 30.96 29.12 20.18
C ASN A 391 29.92 30.13 19.72
N ASP A 392 29.64 30.16 18.40
CA ASP A 392 28.65 31.10 17.84
C ASP A 392 27.25 30.85 18.40
N LEU A 393 26.87 29.57 18.53
CA LEU A 393 25.57 29.18 19.07
C LEU A 393 25.42 29.57 20.55
N ILE A 394 26.46 29.38 21.38
CA ILE A 394 26.42 29.76 22.79
C ILE A 394 26.33 31.29 22.93
N GLU A 395 27.10 32.03 22.13
CA GLU A 395 27.06 33.51 22.13
C GLU A 395 25.68 34.00 21.70
N TRP A 396 25.15 33.46 20.62
CA TRP A 396 23.80 33.79 20.16
C TRP A 396 22.73 33.53 21.24
N VAL A 397 22.82 32.41 21.97
CA VAL A 397 21.89 32.10 23.07
C VAL A 397 21.99 33.12 24.19
N ARG A 398 23.20 33.56 24.56
CA ARG A 398 23.38 34.59 25.59
C ARG A 398 22.74 35.92 25.23
N GLU A 399 22.82 36.30 23.96
CA GLU A 399 22.30 37.59 23.48
C GLU A 399 20.78 37.57 23.24
N ASN A 400 20.24 36.45 22.79
CA ASN A 400 18.89 36.40 22.25
C ASN A 400 17.87 35.61 23.10
N VAL A 401 18.34 34.90 24.15
CA VAL A 401 17.45 34.05 24.96
C VAL A 401 17.61 34.39 26.45
N LYS A 402 16.52 34.74 27.11
CA LYS A 402 16.46 34.85 28.56
C LYS A 402 16.43 33.47 29.18
N ILE A 403 17.44 33.05 29.93
CA ILE A 403 17.58 31.75 30.56
C ILE A 403 17.16 31.77 32.03
#